data_b2f5532dec8a15e638a6fec6a69dacd6
#
_entry.id   b2f5532dec8a15e638a6fec6a69dacd6
#
_cell.length_a   1.000
_cell.length_b   1.000
_cell.length_c   1.000
_cell.angle_alpha   90.00
_cell.angle_beta   90.00
_cell.angle_gamma   90.00
#
_symmetry.space_group_name_H-M   'P 1'
#
loop_
_entity.id
_entity.type
_entity.pdbx_description
1 polymer ?
#
loop_
_entity_poly.entity_id
_entity_poly.type
_entity_poly.pdbx_seq_one_letter_code
_entity_poly.pdbx_strand_id
1 'polypeptide(L)'
;MDLEQIGENYESCHPGLFIGDCYVSYPRQEPEQLYRGTDLESLPKGDWSLRLRLASPANPEGIWLRLPDYSTLNGWMPGEVEMALQALSADSPQDCTLLEAQCIIPELQESAEQYEDLEQLIRDGNDLGYVLDEQGQGQPHFLEKYFAAMELEQCDTIAMALDIAQNLNCYDMVLAGQEKAYGQKKMEQLITQSADPVITPDCVRPKEYGLSLLEQEGYVLNTKGTAYIRRNSQEFYFEHTAPRTEPGVTMN
;
A
#
# COMPACT_ATOMS: atom_id res chain seq x y z
N MET A 1 5.17 27.70 49.57
CA MET A 1 4.50 27.18 48.38
C MET A 1 4.57 25.68 48.53
N ASP A 2 3.41 25.03 48.66
CA ASP A 2 3.34 23.61 48.91
C ASP A 2 3.44 22.90 47.53
N LEU A 3 4.57 22.24 47.31
CA LEU A 3 4.88 21.58 46.03
C LEU A 3 4.00 20.35 45.81
N GLU A 4 3.58 19.70 46.91
CA GLU A 4 2.71 18.53 46.86
C GLU A 4 1.31 18.93 46.36
N GLN A 5 0.76 20.03 46.86
CA GLN A 5 -0.51 20.59 46.45
C GLN A 5 -0.50 21.11 44.99
N ILE A 6 0.65 21.58 44.51
CA ILE A 6 0.82 21.96 43.09
C ILE A 6 0.81 20.72 42.21
N GLY A 7 1.48 19.64 42.64
CA GLY A 7 1.52 18.36 41.95
C GLY A 7 0.11 17.74 41.81
N GLU A 8 -0.64 17.65 42.88
CA GLU A 8 -1.99 17.14 42.92
C GLU A 8 -2.95 17.95 42.03
N ASN A 9 -2.84 19.28 42.02
CA ASN A 9 -3.61 20.14 41.14
C ASN A 9 -3.23 19.96 39.67
N TYR A 10 -1.97 19.74 39.35
CA TYR A 10 -1.52 19.48 37.99
C TYR A 10 -2.05 18.13 37.50
N GLU A 11 -1.93 17.07 38.29
CA GLU A 11 -2.41 15.73 37.98
C GLU A 11 -3.94 15.72 37.74
N SER A 12 -4.70 16.44 38.58
CA SER A 12 -6.15 16.52 38.42
C SER A 12 -6.60 17.24 37.15
N CYS A 13 -5.78 18.18 36.66
CA CYS A 13 -6.04 18.96 35.45
C CYS A 13 -5.46 18.34 34.18
N HIS A 14 -4.44 17.49 34.30
CA HIS A 14 -3.68 16.91 33.20
C HIS A 14 -3.54 15.40 33.42
N PRO A 15 -4.51 14.60 32.97
CA PRO A 15 -4.44 13.14 33.12
C PRO A 15 -3.13 12.60 32.54
N GLY A 16 -2.49 11.71 33.26
CA GLY A 16 -1.18 11.16 32.89
C GLY A 16 -0.82 9.92 33.71
N LEU A 17 0.41 9.45 33.54
CA LEU A 17 0.97 8.30 34.25
C LEU A 17 2.37 8.63 34.74
N PHE A 18 2.74 8.12 35.91
CA PHE A 18 4.12 8.12 36.40
C PHE A 18 4.92 7.02 35.68
N ILE A 19 6.03 7.39 35.07
CA ILE A 19 7.04 6.46 34.51
C ILE A 19 8.35 6.75 35.22
N GLY A 20 8.69 5.92 36.21
CA GLY A 20 9.78 6.21 37.14
C GLY A 20 9.47 7.48 37.94
N ASP A 21 10.41 8.45 37.95
CA ASP A 21 10.27 9.71 38.66
C ASP A 21 9.66 10.86 37.81
N CYS A 22 9.19 10.54 36.59
CA CYS A 22 8.62 11.51 35.66
C CYS A 22 7.10 11.31 35.50
N TYR A 23 6.33 12.42 35.60
CA TYR A 23 4.94 12.44 35.27
C TYR A 23 4.77 12.74 33.77
N VAL A 24 4.17 11.81 33.02
CA VAL A 24 3.88 11.95 31.59
C VAL A 24 2.39 12.19 31.42
N SER A 25 2.01 13.42 31.09
CA SER A 25 0.61 13.77 30.77
C SER A 25 0.30 13.44 29.31
N TYR A 26 -0.87 12.92 29.06
CA TYR A 26 -1.40 12.75 27.71
C TYR A 26 -2.48 13.81 27.42
N PRO A 27 -2.61 14.26 26.17
CA PRO A 27 -3.58 15.27 25.82
C PRO A 27 -5.02 14.77 26.13
N ARG A 28 -5.86 15.68 26.63
CA ARG A 28 -7.31 15.40 26.85
C ARG A 28 -8.10 15.15 25.58
N GLN A 29 -7.57 15.53 24.44
CA GLN A 29 -8.15 15.18 23.16
C GLN A 29 -7.81 13.72 22.91
N GLU A 30 -8.85 12.90 22.71
CA GLU A 30 -8.64 11.61 22.05
C GLU A 30 -7.79 11.88 20.82
N PRO A 31 -6.71 11.10 20.60
CA PRO A 31 -5.92 11.24 19.39
C PRO A 31 -6.92 11.26 18.24
N GLU A 32 -6.95 12.36 17.50
CA GLU A 32 -7.78 12.49 16.31
C GLU A 32 -7.43 11.26 15.46
N GLN A 33 -8.41 10.41 15.24
CA GLN A 33 -8.21 9.23 14.44
C GLN A 33 -7.87 9.75 13.05
N LEU A 34 -6.57 9.93 12.77
CA LEU A 34 -6.06 10.40 11.47
C LEU A 34 -6.46 9.46 10.34
N TYR A 35 -6.89 8.26 10.71
CA TYR A 35 -7.38 7.22 9.85
C TYR A 35 -8.91 7.21 9.80
N ARG A 36 -9.47 7.56 8.65
CA ARG A 36 -10.93 7.61 8.41
C ARG A 36 -11.47 6.43 7.59
N GLY A 37 -10.78 5.30 7.53
CA GLY A 37 -11.25 4.13 6.77
C GLY A 37 -11.26 4.31 5.24
N THR A 38 -10.96 5.51 4.75
CA THR A 38 -10.82 5.82 3.32
C THR A 38 -9.36 5.98 2.91
N ASP A 39 -8.46 6.06 3.90
CA ASP A 39 -7.03 6.13 3.66
C ASP A 39 -6.51 4.70 3.68
N LEU A 40 -6.02 4.23 2.55
CA LEU A 40 -5.49 2.88 2.34
C LEU A 40 -4.22 2.55 3.16
N GLU A 41 -3.83 3.41 4.10
CA GLU A 41 -2.63 3.23 4.94
C GLU A 41 -2.75 2.08 5.95
N SER A 42 -3.94 1.62 6.23
CA SER A 42 -4.16 0.38 6.98
C SER A 42 -5.53 -0.17 6.64
N LEU A 43 -5.58 -1.28 5.93
CA LEU A 43 -6.78 -2.09 5.91
C LEU A 43 -7.01 -2.62 7.32
N PRO A 44 -8.16 -2.38 7.96
CA PRO A 44 -8.49 -3.02 9.22
C PRO A 44 -8.40 -4.53 9.03
N LYS A 45 -7.85 -5.25 10.01
CA LYS A 45 -7.79 -6.71 9.96
C LYS A 45 -9.19 -7.28 9.69
N GLY A 46 -9.31 -8.07 8.62
CA GLY A 46 -10.57 -8.66 8.19
C GLY A 46 -11.33 -7.86 7.12
N ASP A 47 -10.74 -6.79 6.61
CA ASP A 47 -11.26 -6.13 5.42
C ASP A 47 -10.86 -6.87 4.14
N TRP A 48 -11.51 -6.48 3.06
CA TRP A 48 -11.39 -7.12 1.77
C TRP A 48 -10.63 -6.23 0.78
N SER A 49 -9.83 -6.87 -0.07
CA SER A 49 -9.23 -6.24 -1.26
C SER A 49 -10.21 -6.23 -2.44
N LEU A 50 -10.89 -7.38 -2.62
CA LEU A 50 -11.98 -7.57 -3.56
C LEU A 50 -13.18 -8.19 -2.87
N ARG A 51 -14.39 -7.80 -3.29
CA ARG A 51 -15.66 -8.47 -2.99
C ARG A 51 -16.29 -8.88 -4.31
N LEU A 52 -16.62 -10.16 -4.44
CA LEU A 52 -17.17 -10.73 -5.64
C LEU A 52 -18.55 -11.30 -5.32
N ARG A 53 -19.58 -10.88 -6.05
CA ARG A 53 -20.90 -11.49 -5.96
C ARG A 53 -20.99 -12.57 -7.03
N LEU A 54 -20.98 -13.81 -6.58
CA LEU A 54 -20.97 -15.00 -7.42
C LEU A 54 -22.33 -15.67 -7.41
N ALA A 55 -22.81 -16.08 -8.56
CA ALA A 55 -24.05 -16.82 -8.72
C ALA A 55 -23.81 -18.18 -9.40
N SER A 56 -24.74 -19.10 -9.19
CA SER A 56 -24.80 -20.37 -9.92
C SER A 56 -26.24 -20.66 -10.37
N PRO A 57 -26.47 -21.65 -11.21
CA PRO A 57 -27.83 -22.08 -11.55
C PRO A 57 -28.67 -22.50 -10.34
N ALA A 58 -28.02 -22.99 -9.26
CA ALA A 58 -28.70 -23.39 -8.02
C ALA A 58 -29.00 -22.17 -7.12
N ASN A 59 -28.22 -21.10 -7.22
CA ASN A 59 -28.42 -19.85 -6.46
C ASN A 59 -28.22 -18.65 -7.37
N PRO A 60 -29.26 -18.25 -8.16
CA PRO A 60 -29.14 -17.15 -9.11
C PRO A 60 -29.05 -15.76 -8.49
N GLU A 61 -29.49 -15.59 -7.22
CA GLU A 61 -29.32 -14.34 -6.47
C GLU A 61 -27.87 -14.09 -6.07
N GLY A 62 -27.07 -15.15 -6.01
CA GLY A 62 -25.67 -15.11 -5.71
C GLY A 62 -25.35 -14.83 -4.25
N ILE A 63 -24.08 -15.00 -3.92
CA ILE A 63 -23.52 -14.71 -2.61
C ILE A 63 -22.25 -13.85 -2.74
N TRP A 64 -21.91 -13.15 -1.67
CA TRP A 64 -20.69 -12.37 -1.61
C TRP A 64 -19.53 -13.21 -1.11
N LEU A 65 -18.47 -13.27 -1.90
CA LEU A 65 -17.13 -13.75 -1.51
C LEU A 65 -16.25 -12.54 -1.21
N ARG A 66 -15.49 -12.59 -0.12
CA ARG A 66 -14.50 -11.58 0.24
C ARG A 66 -13.11 -12.15 0.09
N LEU A 67 -12.20 -11.35 -0.47
CA LEU A 67 -10.79 -11.68 -0.62
C LEU A 67 -9.96 -10.63 0.13
N PRO A 68 -8.81 -10.97 0.69
CA PRO A 68 -8.16 -12.27 0.60
C PRO A 68 -8.79 -13.33 1.50
N ASP A 69 -8.73 -14.58 1.05
CA ASP A 69 -9.12 -15.75 1.83
C ASP A 69 -7.90 -16.31 2.58
N TYR A 70 -7.75 -15.92 3.85
CA TYR A 70 -6.62 -16.37 4.70
C TYR A 70 -6.83 -17.72 5.36
N SER A 71 -8.00 -18.33 5.24
CA SER A 71 -8.33 -19.57 5.93
C SER A 71 -7.57 -20.77 5.39
N THR A 72 -7.15 -20.73 4.13
CA THR A 72 -6.30 -21.77 3.53
C THR A 72 -4.93 -21.91 4.21
N LEU A 73 -4.47 -20.89 4.92
CA LEU A 73 -3.21 -20.92 5.67
C LEU A 73 -3.29 -21.75 6.96
N ASN A 74 -4.48 -21.97 7.52
CA ASN A 74 -4.65 -22.62 8.81
C ASN A 74 -5.11 -24.10 8.73
N GLY A 75 -5.54 -24.59 7.57
CA GLY A 75 -5.84 -26.01 7.30
C GLY A 75 -6.94 -26.69 8.16
N TRP A 76 -7.61 -25.96 9.03
CA TRP A 76 -8.58 -26.51 9.99
C TRP A 76 -10.03 -26.13 9.70
N MET A 77 -10.26 -25.11 8.89
CA MET A 77 -11.59 -24.66 8.48
C MET A 77 -11.62 -24.43 6.98
N PRO A 78 -12.77 -24.71 6.32
CA PRO A 78 -12.93 -24.40 4.91
C PRO A 78 -12.73 -22.89 4.66
N GLY A 79 -12.08 -22.56 3.55
CA GLY A 79 -11.86 -21.19 3.11
C GLY A 79 -13.15 -20.45 2.75
N GLU A 80 -13.09 -19.11 2.69
CA GLU A 80 -14.25 -18.33 2.21
C GLU A 80 -14.61 -18.74 0.78
N VAL A 81 -13.62 -19.03 -0.07
CA VAL A 81 -13.86 -19.55 -1.43
C VAL A 81 -14.56 -20.89 -1.40
N GLU A 82 -14.09 -21.85 -0.58
CA GLU A 82 -14.69 -23.18 -0.48
C GLU A 82 -16.12 -23.10 0.09
N MET A 83 -16.35 -22.29 1.11
CA MET A 83 -17.68 -22.06 1.67
C MET A 83 -18.64 -21.42 0.65
N ALA A 84 -18.13 -20.47 -0.15
CA ALA A 84 -18.90 -19.83 -1.18
C ALA A 84 -19.31 -20.82 -2.28
N LEU A 85 -18.39 -21.65 -2.76
CA LEU A 85 -18.68 -22.70 -3.75
C LEU A 85 -19.67 -23.72 -3.24
N GLN A 86 -19.52 -24.13 -1.97
CA GLN A 86 -20.46 -25.06 -1.34
C GLN A 86 -21.89 -24.46 -1.24
N ALA A 87 -22.01 -23.19 -0.83
CA ALA A 87 -23.31 -22.51 -0.76
C ALA A 87 -23.94 -22.26 -2.14
N LEU A 88 -23.12 -22.16 -3.18
CA LEU A 88 -23.55 -22.06 -4.58
C LEU A 88 -23.83 -23.43 -5.22
N SER A 89 -23.51 -24.53 -4.53
CA SER A 89 -23.55 -25.90 -5.11
C SER A 89 -22.75 -25.99 -6.40
N ALA A 90 -21.57 -25.35 -6.42
CA ALA A 90 -20.62 -25.33 -7.53
C ALA A 90 -19.36 -26.11 -7.16
N ASP A 91 -18.81 -26.86 -8.11
CA ASP A 91 -17.60 -27.65 -7.90
C ASP A 91 -16.33 -26.79 -8.12
N SER A 92 -16.43 -25.71 -8.88
CA SER A 92 -15.32 -24.81 -9.19
C SER A 92 -15.79 -23.36 -9.42
N PRO A 93 -14.91 -22.37 -9.33
CA PRO A 93 -15.25 -20.98 -9.70
C PRO A 93 -15.78 -20.86 -11.15
N GLN A 94 -15.33 -21.72 -12.06
CA GLN A 94 -15.74 -21.73 -13.47
C GLN A 94 -17.21 -22.12 -13.66
N ASP A 95 -17.83 -22.78 -12.66
CA ASP A 95 -19.26 -23.11 -12.66
C ASP A 95 -20.12 -21.92 -12.17
N CYS A 96 -19.49 -20.82 -11.79
CA CYS A 96 -20.12 -19.62 -11.27
C CYS A 96 -20.12 -18.49 -12.30
N THR A 97 -21.05 -17.57 -12.12
CA THR A 97 -21.11 -16.32 -12.87
C THR A 97 -20.82 -15.15 -11.94
N LEU A 98 -19.92 -14.27 -12.33
CA LEU A 98 -19.69 -13.00 -11.64
C LEU A 98 -20.86 -12.05 -11.94
N LEU A 99 -21.60 -11.66 -10.90
CA LEU A 99 -22.68 -10.68 -10.99
C LEU A 99 -22.19 -9.26 -10.73
N GLU A 100 -21.27 -9.12 -9.78
CA GLU A 100 -20.75 -7.83 -9.33
C GLU A 100 -19.35 -8.03 -8.74
N ALA A 101 -18.45 -7.09 -9.01
CA ALA A 101 -17.15 -7.00 -8.36
C ALA A 101 -17.04 -5.64 -7.65
N GLN A 102 -16.33 -5.61 -6.52
CA GLN A 102 -15.97 -4.38 -5.82
C GLN A 102 -14.50 -4.45 -5.44
N CYS A 103 -13.72 -3.43 -5.81
CA CYS A 103 -12.31 -3.32 -5.47
C CYS A 103 -12.10 -2.19 -4.46
N ILE A 104 -11.26 -2.43 -3.45
CA ILE A 104 -10.93 -1.40 -2.46
C ILE A 104 -10.09 -0.26 -3.06
N ILE A 105 -9.34 -0.55 -4.12
CA ILE A 105 -8.59 0.44 -4.90
C ILE A 105 -9.50 0.90 -6.05
N PRO A 106 -10.03 2.14 -6.01
CA PRO A 106 -11.01 2.59 -7.00
C PRO A 106 -10.52 2.54 -8.45
N GLU A 107 -9.23 2.78 -8.65
CA GLU A 107 -8.58 2.77 -9.95
C GLU A 107 -8.58 1.38 -10.61
N LEU A 108 -8.72 0.31 -9.80
CA LEU A 108 -8.74 -1.08 -10.27
C LEU A 108 -10.16 -1.65 -10.41
N GLN A 109 -11.20 -0.87 -10.11
CA GLN A 109 -12.60 -1.32 -10.13
C GLN A 109 -13.01 -1.88 -11.49
N GLU A 110 -12.72 -1.14 -12.56
CA GLU A 110 -13.06 -1.53 -13.93
C GLU A 110 -12.33 -2.82 -14.35
N SER A 111 -11.07 -2.95 -13.95
CA SER A 111 -10.28 -4.17 -14.17
C SER A 111 -10.93 -5.38 -13.51
N ALA A 112 -11.38 -5.25 -12.24
CA ALA A 112 -12.05 -6.35 -11.54
C ALA A 112 -13.35 -6.80 -12.22
N GLU A 113 -14.11 -5.87 -12.79
CA GLU A 113 -15.37 -6.15 -13.48
C GLU A 113 -15.18 -6.81 -14.86
N GLN A 114 -14.03 -6.59 -15.50
CA GLN A 114 -13.73 -7.05 -16.85
C GLN A 114 -12.94 -8.37 -16.90
N TYR A 115 -12.70 -9.03 -15.75
CA TYR A 115 -12.00 -10.32 -15.77
C TYR A 115 -12.80 -11.38 -16.49
N GLU A 116 -12.15 -12.06 -17.44
CA GLU A 116 -12.74 -13.18 -18.19
C GLU A 116 -12.64 -14.50 -17.42
N ASP A 117 -11.60 -14.67 -16.61
CA ASP A 117 -11.32 -15.88 -15.83
C ASP A 117 -11.55 -15.61 -14.33
N LEU A 118 -12.64 -16.13 -13.80
CA LEU A 118 -13.02 -15.95 -12.40
C LEU A 118 -12.02 -16.58 -11.43
N GLU A 119 -11.41 -17.71 -11.80
CA GLU A 119 -10.39 -18.35 -10.96
C GLU A 119 -9.13 -17.50 -10.88
N GLN A 120 -8.75 -16.86 -11.99
CA GLN A 120 -7.64 -15.90 -12.00
C GLN A 120 -7.99 -14.65 -11.18
N LEU A 121 -9.20 -14.11 -11.28
CA LEU A 121 -9.64 -12.96 -10.48
C LEU A 121 -9.57 -13.28 -8.97
N ILE A 122 -9.98 -14.47 -8.56
CA ILE A 122 -9.89 -14.90 -7.16
C ILE A 122 -8.44 -14.98 -6.70
N ARG A 123 -7.54 -15.53 -7.52
CA ARG A 123 -6.10 -15.57 -7.21
C ARG A 123 -5.52 -14.16 -7.08
N ASP A 124 -5.71 -13.33 -8.08
CA ASP A 124 -5.16 -11.98 -8.11
C ASP A 124 -5.74 -11.11 -6.99
N GLY A 125 -6.99 -11.34 -6.62
CA GLY A 125 -7.63 -10.69 -5.46
C GLY A 125 -7.03 -11.11 -4.12
N ASN A 126 -6.66 -12.37 -3.96
CA ASN A 126 -5.91 -12.85 -2.79
C ASN A 126 -4.52 -12.21 -2.74
N ASP A 127 -3.80 -12.19 -3.86
CA ASP A 127 -2.45 -11.62 -3.95
C ASP A 127 -2.49 -10.10 -3.68
N LEU A 128 -3.49 -9.39 -4.21
CA LEU A 128 -3.70 -7.97 -3.91
C LEU A 128 -3.97 -7.73 -2.42
N GLY A 129 -4.78 -8.57 -1.80
CA GLY A 129 -5.03 -8.53 -0.36
C GLY A 129 -3.76 -8.76 0.45
N TYR A 130 -2.94 -9.72 0.05
CA TYR A 130 -1.64 -9.96 0.68
C TYR A 130 -0.71 -8.75 0.56
N VAL A 131 -0.64 -8.12 -0.60
CA VAL A 131 0.15 -6.89 -0.80
C VAL A 131 -0.30 -5.78 0.15
N LEU A 132 -1.60 -5.56 0.25
CA LEU A 132 -2.16 -4.47 1.04
C LEU A 132 -2.06 -4.72 2.56
N ASP A 133 -2.27 -5.96 3.00
CA ASP A 133 -2.28 -6.31 4.42
C ASP A 133 -0.87 -6.71 4.92
N GLU A 134 -0.33 -7.82 4.45
CA GLU A 134 0.92 -8.38 4.98
C GLU A 134 2.13 -7.52 4.64
N GLN A 135 2.27 -7.10 3.39
CA GLN A 135 3.39 -6.27 2.97
C GLN A 135 3.20 -4.82 3.42
N GLY A 136 1.99 -4.30 3.31
CA GLY A 136 1.67 -2.92 3.67
C GLY A 136 1.88 -2.62 5.15
N GLN A 137 1.61 -3.58 6.04
CA GLN A 137 1.83 -3.43 7.48
C GLN A 137 3.26 -3.72 7.92
N GLY A 138 4.01 -4.50 7.15
CA GLY A 138 5.36 -4.97 7.52
C GLY A 138 6.48 -3.98 7.26
N GLN A 139 6.29 -2.98 6.40
CA GLN A 139 7.35 -2.08 5.95
C GLN A 139 6.91 -0.61 6.07
N PRO A 140 7.73 0.25 6.72
CA PRO A 140 7.45 1.68 6.78
C PRO A 140 7.31 2.27 5.37
N HIS A 141 6.26 3.06 5.15
CA HIS A 141 5.99 3.75 3.89
C HIS A 141 5.83 2.85 2.65
N PHE A 142 5.53 1.57 2.87
CA PHE A 142 5.29 0.64 1.76
C PHE A 142 4.10 1.09 0.91
N LEU A 143 2.96 1.35 1.55
CA LEU A 143 1.73 1.72 0.85
C LEU A 143 1.85 3.08 0.17
N GLU A 144 2.51 4.07 0.80
CA GLU A 144 2.75 5.37 0.16
C GLU A 144 3.58 5.19 -1.13
N LYS A 145 4.63 4.37 -1.06
CA LYS A 145 5.47 4.08 -2.22
C LYS A 145 4.71 3.31 -3.29
N TYR A 146 3.93 2.31 -2.89
CA TYR A 146 3.13 1.47 -3.77
C TYR A 146 2.11 2.30 -4.55
N PHE A 147 1.30 3.11 -3.87
CA PHE A 147 0.32 3.96 -4.54
C PHE A 147 0.95 5.06 -5.37
N ALA A 148 2.06 5.65 -4.92
CA ALA A 148 2.79 6.62 -5.74
C ALA A 148 3.34 5.98 -7.02
N ALA A 149 3.81 4.73 -6.95
CA ALA A 149 4.28 3.98 -8.12
C ALA A 149 3.12 3.62 -9.07
N MET A 150 1.98 3.18 -8.54
CA MET A 150 0.77 2.93 -9.34
C MET A 150 0.32 4.19 -10.09
N GLU A 151 0.31 5.34 -9.43
CA GLU A 151 -0.02 6.62 -10.05
C GLU A 151 0.98 7.02 -11.14
N LEU A 152 2.30 6.86 -10.87
CA LEU A 152 3.35 7.15 -11.84
C LEU A 152 3.20 6.31 -13.12
N GLU A 153 2.85 5.04 -12.98
CA GLU A 153 2.64 4.11 -14.09
C GLU A 153 1.24 4.20 -14.71
N GLN A 154 0.34 5.04 -14.17
CA GLN A 154 -1.06 5.12 -14.58
C GLN A 154 -1.75 3.74 -14.54
N CYS A 155 -1.50 3.00 -13.45
CA CYS A 155 -1.96 1.63 -13.28
C CYS A 155 -3.49 1.58 -13.16
N ASP A 156 -4.14 0.82 -14.05
CA ASP A 156 -5.58 0.62 -14.15
C ASP A 156 -5.99 -0.86 -14.11
N THR A 157 -5.02 -1.79 -14.00
CA THR A 157 -5.28 -3.22 -13.96
C THR A 157 -4.70 -3.87 -12.71
N ILE A 158 -5.40 -4.90 -12.19
CA ILE A 158 -4.93 -5.67 -11.02
C ILE A 158 -3.61 -6.35 -11.33
N ALA A 159 -3.44 -6.93 -12.51
CA ALA A 159 -2.20 -7.56 -12.94
C ALA A 159 -1.01 -6.59 -12.90
N MET A 160 -1.18 -5.35 -13.40
CA MET A 160 -0.12 -4.34 -13.33
C MET A 160 0.14 -3.88 -11.90
N ALA A 161 -0.89 -3.78 -11.06
CA ALA A 161 -0.75 -3.45 -9.65
C ALA A 161 0.10 -4.50 -8.90
N LEU A 162 -0.09 -5.79 -9.20
CA LEU A 162 0.71 -6.88 -8.64
C LEU A 162 2.16 -6.83 -9.15
N ASP A 163 2.38 -6.59 -10.45
CA ASP A 163 3.72 -6.40 -11.00
C ASP A 163 4.45 -5.22 -10.32
N ILE A 164 3.77 -4.09 -10.09
CA ILE A 164 4.34 -2.95 -9.38
C ILE A 164 4.74 -3.32 -7.94
N ALA A 165 3.88 -4.06 -7.23
CA ALA A 165 4.17 -4.49 -5.86
C ALA A 165 5.45 -5.33 -5.77
N GLN A 166 5.65 -6.26 -6.69
CA GLN A 166 6.84 -7.10 -6.77
C GLN A 166 8.10 -6.31 -7.15
N ASN A 167 7.93 -5.21 -7.87
CA ASN A 167 9.01 -4.39 -8.41
C ASN A 167 9.17 -3.04 -7.70
N LEU A 168 8.75 -2.90 -6.43
CA LEU A 168 8.90 -1.63 -5.71
C LEU A 168 10.36 -1.18 -5.55
N ASN A 169 11.33 -2.08 -5.63
CA ASN A 169 12.74 -1.77 -5.69
C ASN A 169 13.14 -0.98 -6.96
N CYS A 170 12.34 -1.04 -8.03
CA CYS A 170 12.53 -0.27 -9.27
C CYS A 170 12.14 1.20 -9.13
N TYR A 171 11.66 1.62 -7.97
CA TYR A 171 11.26 2.99 -7.70
C TYR A 171 12.06 3.58 -6.54
N ASP A 172 12.43 4.85 -6.69
CA ASP A 172 12.99 5.67 -5.62
C ASP A 172 11.90 6.63 -5.14
N MET A 173 11.77 6.77 -3.82
CA MET A 173 10.78 7.65 -3.21
C MET A 173 11.42 8.59 -2.19
N VAL A 174 10.94 9.83 -2.16
CA VAL A 174 11.24 10.83 -1.13
C VAL A 174 9.90 11.37 -0.62
N LEU A 175 9.67 11.31 0.68
CA LEU A 175 8.43 11.84 1.27
C LEU A 175 8.41 13.38 1.17
N ALA A 176 7.24 13.94 0.90
CA ALA A 176 7.04 15.37 0.95
C ALA A 176 7.36 15.91 2.36
N GLY A 177 8.01 17.06 2.41
CA GLY A 177 8.56 17.62 3.67
C GLY A 177 9.98 17.18 3.99
N GLN A 178 10.52 16.15 3.31
CA GLN A 178 11.90 15.70 3.47
C GLN A 178 12.89 16.32 2.46
N GLU A 179 12.47 17.30 1.67
CA GLU A 179 13.29 17.94 0.62
C GLU A 179 14.57 18.53 1.19
N LYS A 180 14.48 19.13 2.40
CA LYS A 180 15.66 19.68 3.10
C LYS A 180 16.66 18.58 3.45
N ALA A 181 16.20 17.48 4.01
CA ALA A 181 17.05 16.35 4.40
C ALA A 181 17.67 15.69 3.17
N TYR A 182 16.90 15.57 2.09
CA TYR A 182 17.38 15.08 0.80
C TYR A 182 18.49 15.95 0.24
N GLY A 183 18.29 17.27 0.18
CA GLY A 183 19.28 18.23 -0.29
C GLY A 183 20.54 18.22 0.57
N GLN A 184 20.43 18.14 1.89
CA GLN A 184 21.58 18.03 2.81
C GLN A 184 22.39 16.76 2.54
N LYS A 185 21.73 15.61 2.45
CA LYS A 185 22.39 14.32 2.19
C LYS A 185 23.16 14.35 0.87
N LYS A 186 22.60 14.94 -0.17
CA LYS A 186 23.26 15.05 -1.48
C LYS A 186 24.45 16.01 -1.45
N MET A 187 24.35 17.13 -0.73
CA MET A 187 25.49 18.03 -0.51
C MET A 187 26.63 17.34 0.23
N GLU A 188 26.34 16.61 1.28
CA GLU A 188 27.34 15.85 2.03
C GLU A 188 28.05 14.81 1.14
N GLN A 189 27.31 14.13 0.28
CA GLN A 189 27.89 13.20 -0.70
C GLN A 189 28.83 13.90 -1.69
N LEU A 190 28.45 15.08 -2.20
CA LEU A 190 29.29 15.87 -3.11
C LEU A 190 30.57 16.36 -2.42
N ILE A 191 30.46 16.86 -1.20
CA ILE A 191 31.62 17.31 -0.41
C ILE A 191 32.58 16.15 -0.16
N THR A 192 32.06 14.97 0.15
CA THR A 192 32.90 13.78 0.43
C THR A 192 33.60 13.27 -0.84
N GLN A 193 33.01 13.46 -2.00
CA GLN A 193 33.54 13.00 -3.29
C GLN A 193 34.46 14.03 -3.96
N SER A 194 34.40 15.31 -3.56
CA SER A 194 35.20 16.39 -4.16
C SER A 194 36.50 16.56 -3.41
N ALA A 195 37.62 16.49 -4.13
CA ALA A 195 38.96 16.79 -3.60
C ALA A 195 39.15 18.27 -3.24
N ASP A 196 38.26 19.17 -3.70
CA ASP A 196 38.30 20.61 -3.46
C ASP A 196 36.90 21.09 -3.00
N PRO A 197 36.71 21.39 -1.70
CA PRO A 197 35.42 21.86 -1.18
C PRO A 197 35.21 23.34 -1.51
N VAL A 198 34.80 23.64 -2.73
CA VAL A 198 34.45 25.02 -3.14
C VAL A 198 33.03 25.42 -2.70
N ILE A 199 32.21 24.47 -2.27
CA ILE A 199 30.84 24.72 -1.83
C ILE A 199 30.81 24.73 -0.30
N THR A 200 30.73 25.94 0.27
CA THR A 200 30.43 26.07 1.70
C THR A 200 28.91 25.88 1.92
N PRO A 201 28.51 25.08 2.92
CA PRO A 201 27.11 24.80 3.23
C PRO A 201 26.25 26.05 3.47
N ASP A 202 26.87 27.15 3.86
CA ASP A 202 26.20 28.42 4.20
C ASP A 202 25.64 29.19 2.99
N CYS A 203 26.02 28.84 1.78
CA CYS A 203 25.59 29.53 0.56
C CYS A 203 24.37 28.90 -0.12
N VAL A 204 23.94 27.70 0.29
CA VAL A 204 22.88 26.96 -0.35
C VAL A 204 21.72 26.75 0.64
N ARG A 205 20.51 27.10 0.23
CA ARG A 205 19.30 26.78 1.00
C ARG A 205 18.95 25.31 0.77
N PRO A 206 19.13 24.43 1.78
CA PRO A 206 19.06 22.98 1.56
C PRO A 206 17.72 22.51 1.01
N LYS A 207 16.61 23.17 1.39
CA LYS A 207 15.27 22.82 0.89
C LYS A 207 15.12 23.15 -0.59
N GLU A 208 15.52 24.37 -0.98
CA GLU A 208 15.43 24.81 -2.39
C GLU A 208 16.34 23.95 -3.28
N TYR A 209 17.52 23.63 -2.78
CA TYR A 209 18.44 22.73 -3.45
C TYR A 209 17.85 21.31 -3.58
N GLY A 210 17.25 20.77 -2.51
CA GLY A 210 16.59 19.48 -2.54
C GLY A 210 15.45 19.42 -3.57
N LEU A 211 14.60 20.45 -3.64
CA LEU A 211 13.54 20.54 -4.63
C LEU A 211 14.10 20.58 -6.07
N SER A 212 15.13 21.39 -6.31
CA SER A 212 15.78 21.46 -7.62
C SER A 212 16.41 20.13 -8.04
N LEU A 213 16.99 19.39 -7.09
CA LEU A 213 17.56 18.07 -7.36
C LEU A 213 16.48 17.03 -7.68
N LEU A 214 15.38 17.02 -6.92
CA LEU A 214 14.26 16.11 -7.19
C LEU A 214 13.74 16.32 -8.61
N GLU A 215 13.56 17.57 -9.04
CA GLU A 215 13.14 17.89 -10.40
C GLU A 215 14.17 17.43 -11.43
N GLN A 216 15.46 17.74 -11.22
CA GLN A 216 16.56 17.36 -12.13
C GLN A 216 16.73 15.84 -12.24
N GLU A 217 16.51 15.12 -11.16
CA GLU A 217 16.61 13.66 -11.12
C GLU A 217 15.33 12.97 -11.62
N GLY A 218 14.32 13.71 -12.07
CA GLY A 218 13.11 13.21 -12.70
C GLY A 218 12.07 12.66 -11.71
N TYR A 219 12.11 13.11 -10.46
CA TYR A 219 11.04 12.79 -9.52
C TYR A 219 9.75 13.55 -9.85
N VAL A 220 8.63 12.88 -9.72
CA VAL A 220 7.28 13.44 -9.88
C VAL A 220 6.59 13.42 -8.51
N LEU A 221 5.99 14.54 -8.12
CA LEU A 221 5.16 14.60 -6.92
C LEU A 221 3.81 13.94 -7.23
N ASN A 222 3.38 12.99 -6.39
CA ASN A 222 2.08 12.35 -6.54
C ASN A 222 0.94 13.36 -6.36
N THR A 223 -0.27 13.04 -6.86
CA THR A 223 -1.44 13.94 -6.83
C THR A 223 -1.88 14.29 -5.41
N LYS A 224 -1.64 13.39 -4.44
CA LYS A 224 -1.90 13.63 -3.01
C LYS A 224 -0.89 14.60 -2.38
N GLY A 225 0.22 14.91 -3.05
CA GLY A 225 1.26 15.79 -2.53
C GLY A 225 2.06 15.19 -1.35
N THR A 226 2.07 13.87 -1.19
CA THR A 226 2.68 13.18 -0.04
C THR A 226 4.06 12.61 -0.35
N ALA A 227 4.37 12.30 -1.60
CA ALA A 227 5.61 11.66 -2.00
C ALA A 227 6.08 12.09 -3.40
N TYR A 228 7.39 12.24 -3.53
CA TYR A 228 8.09 12.33 -4.81
C TYR A 228 8.54 10.93 -5.20
N ILE A 229 8.23 10.51 -6.41
CA ILE A 229 8.52 9.18 -6.94
C ILE A 229 9.17 9.26 -8.31
N ARG A 230 10.07 8.33 -8.60
CA ARG A 230 10.61 8.11 -9.95
C ARG A 230 10.94 6.64 -10.18
N ARG A 231 11.00 6.23 -11.42
CA ARG A 231 11.67 4.98 -11.78
C ARG A 231 13.19 5.13 -11.68
N ASN A 232 13.84 4.07 -11.19
CA ASN A 232 15.30 3.97 -11.19
C ASN A 232 15.78 3.06 -12.34
N SER A 233 17.08 2.72 -12.38
CA SER A 233 17.67 1.93 -13.45
C SER A 233 17.54 0.40 -13.25
N GLN A 234 16.83 -0.07 -12.23
CA GLN A 234 16.64 -1.51 -12.02
C GLN A 234 15.68 -2.08 -13.07
N GLU A 235 15.91 -3.32 -13.46
CA GLU A 235 15.06 -4.03 -14.38
C GLU A 235 13.72 -4.36 -13.74
N PHE A 236 12.63 -4.07 -14.47
CA PHE A 236 11.27 -4.34 -14.04
C PHE A 236 10.79 -5.65 -14.65
N TYR A 237 10.39 -6.58 -13.84
CA TYR A 237 9.92 -7.90 -14.26
C TYR A 237 8.40 -7.92 -14.34
N PHE A 238 7.88 -8.31 -15.50
CA PHE A 238 6.46 -8.47 -15.76
C PHE A 238 6.10 -9.95 -15.58
N GLU A 239 5.40 -10.28 -14.50
CA GLU A 239 4.92 -11.64 -14.23
C GLU A 239 3.43 -11.78 -14.53
N HIS A 240 2.63 -10.84 -14.04
CA HIS A 240 1.17 -10.86 -14.17
C HIS A 240 0.68 -10.24 -15.48
N THR A 241 1.42 -9.28 -16.02
CA THR A 241 1.11 -8.60 -17.31
C THR A 241 1.89 -9.17 -18.48
N ALA A 242 2.81 -10.13 -18.26
CA ALA A 242 3.56 -10.75 -19.35
C ALA A 242 2.60 -11.42 -20.33
N PRO A 243 2.78 -11.21 -21.66
CA PRO A 243 1.99 -11.94 -22.64
C PRO A 243 2.20 -13.42 -22.41
N ARG A 244 1.10 -14.17 -22.18
CA ARG A 244 1.16 -15.64 -22.10
C ARG A 244 1.79 -16.15 -23.40
N THR A 245 3.05 -16.62 -23.33
CA THR A 245 3.66 -17.37 -24.42
C THR A 245 2.86 -18.65 -24.53
N GLU A 246 2.00 -18.75 -25.56
CA GLU A 246 1.39 -20.03 -25.91
C GLU A 246 2.51 -21.07 -26.03
N PRO A 247 2.37 -22.25 -25.38
CA PRO A 247 3.36 -23.32 -25.53
C PRO A 247 3.46 -23.63 -27.01
N GLY A 248 4.64 -23.37 -27.58
CA GLY A 248 4.89 -23.41 -29.01
C GLY A 248 4.34 -24.66 -29.66
N VAL A 249 3.49 -24.46 -30.65
CA VAL A 249 3.18 -25.47 -31.65
C VAL A 249 4.49 -25.78 -32.36
N THR A 250 5.12 -26.87 -31.96
CA THR A 250 6.23 -27.47 -32.72
C THR A 250 5.66 -27.89 -34.07
N MET A 251 5.88 -27.06 -35.10
CA MET A 251 5.72 -27.53 -36.48
C MET A 251 6.82 -28.57 -36.74
N ASN A 252 6.37 -29.78 -36.90
CA ASN A 252 7.15 -30.85 -37.57
C ASN A 252 7.12 -30.67 -39.07
#